data_57110493c7db23803726ef15c2bb3797
#
_entry.id   57110493c7db23803726ef15c2bb3797
#
_cell.length_a   1.000
_cell.length_b   1.000
_cell.length_c   1.000
_cell.angle_alpha   90.00
_cell.angle_beta   90.00
_cell.angle_gamma   90.00
#
_symmetry.space_group_name_H-M   'P 1'
#
loop_
_entity.id
_entity.type
_entity.pdbx_description
1 polymer ?
#
loop_
_entity_poly.entity_id
_entity_poly.type
_entity_poly.pdbx_seq_one_letter_code
_entity_poly.pdbx_strand_id
1 'polypeptide(L)'
;MQPEEGLDVSLSRPLSDDEGLKWDALTSLRERLFKAKHSYLFVDPTSGVPWDRSYTKVGDSYSEVLVAPRKLNLPKDACPFLVPLSNEVGGIFDWTFEIAWSQLSDPQAPYPVCAWIGSDLEVRNLQSRMSKQMLQSVGVRTWLFRFYDPRVSQHLVSFVSKEFCISGPTSWSFLDASGRLQKLPVSETESIRDPEESSLERLDWLKTINAVINTWPSLTDDIVEIERIYDAARVAAAVGLQPCQQADCVAFILHRCLVHERIELHPIVSVWLNDAREMKRPYADAAAHAGADVWKGISAGDWQLGLNERQGLRYG
;
A
#
# COMPACT_ATOMS: atom_id res chain seq x y z
N MET A 1 -8.07 -47.91 11.24
CA MET A 1 -7.51 -46.96 10.25
C MET A 1 -8.65 -46.10 9.83
N GLN A 2 -8.85 -44.95 10.52
CA GLN A 2 -9.88 -43.97 10.23
C GLN A 2 -9.22 -42.87 9.36
N PRO A 3 -9.93 -42.31 8.36
CA PRO A 3 -9.39 -41.21 7.57
C PRO A 3 -9.42 -39.90 8.38
N GLU A 4 -8.32 -39.19 8.33
CA GLU A 4 -8.16 -37.83 8.86
C GLU A 4 -9.10 -36.85 8.12
N GLU A 5 -9.98 -36.20 8.86
CA GLU A 5 -10.79 -35.08 8.38
C GLU A 5 -9.85 -33.90 8.15
N GLY A 6 -9.60 -33.57 6.90
CA GLY A 6 -8.94 -32.34 6.50
C GLY A 6 -9.79 -31.13 6.87
N LEU A 7 -9.22 -30.23 7.64
CA LEU A 7 -9.76 -28.88 7.89
C LEU A 7 -9.79 -28.10 6.58
N ASP A 8 -10.94 -28.08 5.94
CA ASP A 8 -11.26 -27.18 4.82
C ASP A 8 -11.58 -25.79 5.39
N VAL A 9 -10.54 -24.96 5.56
CA VAL A 9 -10.71 -23.55 5.92
C VAL A 9 -10.92 -22.75 4.63
N SER A 10 -12.08 -22.92 4.01
CA SER A 10 -12.53 -22.02 2.96
C SER A 10 -13.06 -20.75 3.62
N LEU A 11 -12.21 -19.71 3.70
CA LEU A 11 -12.64 -18.32 3.91
C LEU A 11 -13.38 -17.85 2.65
N SER A 12 -14.55 -18.41 2.38
CA SER A 12 -15.42 -17.97 1.31
C SER A 12 -16.18 -16.72 1.75
N ARG A 13 -15.69 -15.55 1.31
CA ARG A 13 -16.50 -14.34 1.16
C ARG A 13 -17.71 -14.69 0.30
N PRO A 14 -18.93 -14.20 0.59
CA PRO A 14 -20.11 -14.50 -0.24
C PRO A 14 -19.89 -13.97 -1.67
N LEU A 15 -19.80 -14.88 -2.62
CA LEU A 15 -19.50 -14.63 -4.05
C LEU A 15 -20.46 -13.66 -4.76
N SER A 16 -21.66 -13.41 -4.20
CA SER A 16 -22.67 -12.55 -4.85
C SER A 16 -22.36 -11.06 -4.80
N ASP A 17 -21.66 -10.57 -3.75
CA ASP A 17 -21.31 -9.14 -3.64
C ASP A 17 -20.01 -8.83 -4.40
N ASP A 18 -19.13 -9.79 -4.56
CA ASP A 18 -17.84 -9.65 -5.24
C ASP A 18 -17.97 -9.50 -6.77
N GLU A 19 -18.92 -10.21 -7.40
CA GLU A 19 -19.13 -10.11 -8.85
C GLU A 19 -19.71 -8.75 -9.28
N GLY A 20 -20.63 -8.20 -8.48
CA GLY A 20 -21.17 -6.86 -8.71
C GLY A 20 -20.09 -5.79 -8.61
N LEU A 21 -19.28 -5.84 -7.57
CA LEU A 21 -18.18 -4.92 -7.35
C LEU A 21 -17.12 -4.99 -8.47
N LYS A 22 -16.81 -6.21 -8.93
CA LYS A 22 -15.90 -6.46 -10.03
C LYS A 22 -16.39 -5.84 -11.33
N TRP A 23 -17.67 -6.05 -11.64
CA TRP A 23 -18.27 -5.54 -12.86
C TRP A 23 -18.34 -4.02 -12.88
N ASP A 24 -18.70 -3.40 -11.77
CA ASP A 24 -18.73 -1.95 -11.61
C ASP A 24 -17.33 -1.34 -11.75
N ALA A 25 -16.32 -1.97 -11.15
CA ALA A 25 -14.94 -1.55 -11.27
C ALA A 25 -14.43 -1.63 -12.72
N LEU A 26 -14.68 -2.75 -13.40
CA LEU A 26 -14.31 -2.96 -14.82
C LEU A 26 -14.97 -1.93 -15.73
N THR A 27 -16.28 -1.72 -15.59
CA THR A 27 -17.05 -0.77 -16.39
C THR A 27 -16.55 0.66 -16.17
N SER A 28 -16.40 1.06 -14.92
CA SER A 28 -15.89 2.39 -14.55
C SER A 28 -14.48 2.63 -15.06
N LEU A 29 -13.61 1.61 -14.99
CA LEU A 29 -12.25 1.67 -15.51
C LEU A 29 -12.24 1.85 -17.03
N ARG A 30 -13.03 1.03 -17.75
CA ARG A 30 -13.16 1.07 -19.22
C ARG A 30 -13.60 2.46 -19.70
N GLU A 31 -14.65 3.00 -19.10
CA GLU A 31 -15.17 4.33 -19.44
C GLU A 31 -14.16 5.46 -19.25
N ARG A 32 -13.31 5.36 -18.25
CA ARG A 32 -12.29 6.39 -17.96
C ARG A 32 -11.08 6.27 -18.86
N LEU A 33 -10.60 5.04 -19.01
CA LEU A 33 -9.35 4.75 -19.70
C LEU A 33 -9.44 5.16 -21.18
N PHE A 34 -10.54 4.80 -21.84
CA PHE A 34 -10.71 5.00 -23.29
C PHE A 34 -11.32 6.36 -23.66
N LYS A 35 -11.41 7.30 -22.71
CA LYS A 35 -11.64 8.74 -22.99
C LYS A 35 -10.37 9.46 -23.44
N ALA A 36 -9.20 8.98 -23.03
CA ALA A 36 -7.91 9.54 -23.41
C ALA A 36 -7.56 9.14 -24.86
N LYS A 37 -6.67 9.91 -25.47
CA LYS A 37 -6.17 9.64 -26.82
C LYS A 37 -5.43 8.30 -26.91
N HIS A 38 -4.71 7.94 -25.84
CA HIS A 38 -3.96 6.70 -25.73
C HIS A 38 -4.24 6.05 -24.38
N SER A 39 -4.25 4.73 -24.37
CA SER A 39 -4.46 3.91 -23.17
C SER A 39 -3.31 2.93 -22.99
N TYR A 40 -2.84 2.80 -21.75
CA TYR A 40 -1.70 1.95 -21.43
C TYR A 40 -1.95 1.14 -20.16
N LEU A 41 -1.37 -0.05 -20.14
CA LEU A 41 -1.14 -0.81 -18.91
C LEU A 41 0.26 -0.51 -18.39
N PHE A 42 0.40 -0.32 -17.08
CA PHE A 42 1.68 -0.25 -16.40
C PHE A 42 1.97 -1.56 -15.69
N VAL A 43 3.11 -2.17 -16.01
CA VAL A 43 3.51 -3.49 -15.54
C VAL A 43 4.82 -3.42 -14.77
N ASP A 44 4.89 -4.12 -13.64
CA ASP A 44 6.12 -4.35 -12.88
C ASP A 44 6.59 -5.80 -13.06
N PRO A 45 7.64 -6.05 -13.86
CA PRO A 45 8.13 -7.39 -14.10
C PRO A 45 8.80 -8.04 -12.89
N THR A 46 9.19 -7.26 -11.86
CA THR A 46 9.80 -7.81 -10.64
C THR A 46 8.81 -8.64 -9.81
N SER A 47 7.52 -8.43 -10.05
CA SER A 47 6.42 -9.20 -9.46
C SER A 47 6.03 -10.43 -10.28
N GLY A 48 6.83 -10.78 -11.30
CA GLY A 48 6.47 -11.78 -12.30
C GLY A 48 5.66 -11.15 -13.43
N VAL A 49 5.84 -11.64 -14.65
CA VAL A 49 5.00 -11.23 -15.78
C VAL A 49 3.89 -12.26 -15.90
N PRO A 50 2.61 -11.87 -15.77
CA PRO A 50 1.50 -12.83 -15.71
C PRO A 50 1.23 -13.52 -17.05
N TRP A 51 1.85 -13.06 -18.12
CA TRP A 51 1.75 -13.66 -19.44
C TRP A 51 3.09 -14.19 -19.93
N ASP A 52 3.03 -15.26 -20.71
CA ASP A 52 4.16 -15.64 -21.53
C ASP A 52 4.48 -14.47 -22.49
N ARG A 53 5.73 -14.01 -22.50
CA ARG A 53 6.21 -12.93 -23.40
C ARG A 53 5.93 -13.20 -24.87
N SER A 54 5.57 -14.45 -25.23
CA SER A 54 5.06 -14.80 -26.54
C SER A 54 3.70 -14.16 -26.89
N TYR A 55 2.88 -13.80 -25.88
CA TYR A 55 1.60 -13.10 -26.10
C TYR A 55 1.78 -11.65 -26.57
N THR A 56 2.90 -11.01 -26.24
CA THR A 56 3.22 -9.67 -26.74
C THR A 56 3.62 -9.67 -28.24
N LYS A 57 3.75 -10.87 -28.83
CA LYS A 57 4.08 -11.04 -30.26
C LYS A 57 2.87 -11.32 -31.15
N VAL A 58 1.67 -11.47 -30.59
CA VAL A 58 0.45 -11.70 -31.38
C VAL A 58 -0.08 -10.39 -31.91
N GLY A 59 0.43 -10.00 -33.06
CA GLY A 59 0.10 -8.78 -33.81
C GLY A 59 1.10 -7.66 -33.62
N ASP A 60 1.63 -7.14 -34.72
CA ASP A 60 2.71 -6.15 -34.87
C ASP A 60 2.61 -4.81 -34.11
N SER A 61 1.79 -4.72 -33.06
CA SER A 61 1.43 -3.46 -32.39
C SER A 61 1.81 -3.36 -30.89
N TYR A 62 2.24 -4.41 -30.26
CA TYR A 62 2.51 -4.37 -28.81
C TYR A 62 4.01 -4.30 -28.51
N SER A 63 4.57 -3.10 -28.66
CA SER A 63 5.93 -2.85 -28.20
C SER A 63 5.92 -2.47 -26.71
N GLU A 64 6.52 -3.32 -25.89
CA GLU A 64 6.85 -2.96 -24.49
C GLU A 64 7.74 -1.72 -24.50
N VAL A 65 7.29 -0.65 -23.84
CA VAL A 65 8.09 0.56 -23.68
C VAL A 65 8.62 0.62 -22.27
N LEU A 66 9.91 0.29 -22.10
CA LEU A 66 10.56 0.26 -20.80
C LEU A 66 10.56 1.65 -20.14
N VAL A 67 10.12 1.71 -18.89
CA VAL A 67 10.15 2.93 -18.07
C VAL A 67 11.36 2.81 -17.13
N ALA A 68 12.54 3.17 -17.65
CA ALA A 68 13.79 3.03 -16.94
C ALA A 68 14.37 4.39 -16.56
N PRO A 69 14.57 4.67 -15.27
CA PRO A 69 15.32 5.85 -14.83
C PRO A 69 16.79 5.73 -15.27
N ARG A 70 17.25 6.65 -16.11
CA ARG A 70 18.60 6.59 -16.68
C ARG A 70 19.75 6.58 -15.67
N LYS A 71 19.52 7.13 -14.46
CA LYS A 71 20.52 7.19 -13.38
C LYS A 71 20.66 5.88 -12.61
N LEU A 72 19.66 4.99 -12.70
CA LEU A 72 19.68 3.68 -12.09
C LEU A 72 19.96 2.66 -13.19
N ASN A 73 21.05 1.96 -13.11
CA ASN A 73 21.40 0.91 -14.06
C ASN A 73 20.59 -0.36 -13.76
N LEU A 74 19.28 -0.28 -13.95
CA LEU A 74 18.39 -1.42 -13.73
C LEU A 74 18.51 -2.41 -14.87
N PRO A 75 18.55 -3.72 -14.60
CA PRO A 75 18.42 -4.75 -15.62
C PRO A 75 17.09 -4.58 -16.40
N LYS A 76 17.08 -4.89 -17.69
CA LYS A 76 15.87 -4.72 -18.52
C LYS A 76 14.67 -5.51 -18.02
N ASP A 77 14.92 -6.68 -17.48
CA ASP A 77 13.92 -7.58 -16.89
C ASP A 77 13.39 -7.11 -15.52
N ALA A 78 14.07 -6.14 -14.91
CA ALA A 78 13.61 -5.48 -13.68
C ALA A 78 13.00 -4.09 -13.93
N CYS A 79 13.00 -3.61 -15.19
CA CYS A 79 12.41 -2.32 -15.52
C CYS A 79 10.91 -2.44 -15.72
N PRO A 80 10.08 -1.62 -15.06
CA PRO A 80 8.67 -1.50 -15.40
C PRO A 80 8.48 -1.07 -16.86
N PHE A 81 7.33 -1.40 -17.41
CA PHE A 81 7.04 -1.07 -18.80
C PHE A 81 5.59 -0.71 -19.05
N LEU A 82 5.35 0.00 -20.15
CA LEU A 82 4.02 0.35 -20.66
C LEU A 82 3.64 -0.61 -21.79
N VAL A 83 2.40 -1.07 -21.78
CA VAL A 83 1.77 -1.83 -22.85
C VAL A 83 0.59 -1.04 -23.40
N PRO A 84 0.54 -0.69 -24.69
CA PRO A 84 -0.62 -0.06 -25.28
C PRO A 84 -1.86 -0.96 -25.16
N LEU A 85 -3.02 -0.35 -24.87
CA LEU A 85 -4.29 -1.04 -24.73
C LEU A 85 -5.27 -0.59 -25.83
N SER A 86 -6.05 -1.54 -26.36
CA SER A 86 -7.20 -1.28 -27.22
C SER A 86 -8.51 -1.50 -26.48
N ASN A 87 -9.60 -0.87 -26.96
CA ASN A 87 -10.94 -1.04 -26.37
C ASN A 87 -11.68 -2.24 -26.95
N GLU A 88 -11.00 -3.25 -27.42
CA GLU A 88 -11.60 -4.47 -27.94
C GLU A 88 -12.12 -5.33 -26.78
N VAL A 89 -13.37 -5.77 -26.90
CA VAL A 89 -13.99 -6.68 -25.92
C VAL A 89 -13.30 -8.03 -25.98
N GLY A 90 -12.94 -8.58 -24.80
CA GLY A 90 -12.17 -9.82 -24.68
C GLY A 90 -10.69 -9.68 -25.04
N GLY A 91 -10.22 -8.43 -25.22
CA GLY A 91 -8.82 -8.12 -25.49
C GLY A 91 -7.94 -8.12 -24.25
N ILE A 92 -6.70 -7.64 -24.46
CA ILE A 92 -5.67 -7.60 -23.40
C ILE A 92 -6.12 -6.78 -22.18
N PHE A 93 -6.98 -5.78 -22.34
CA PHE A 93 -7.52 -4.98 -21.25
C PHE A 93 -8.35 -5.83 -20.29
N ASP A 94 -9.34 -6.58 -20.79
CA ASP A 94 -10.21 -7.40 -19.94
C ASP A 94 -9.40 -8.48 -19.23
N TRP A 95 -8.50 -9.11 -19.94
CA TRP A 95 -7.63 -10.13 -19.37
C TRP A 95 -6.71 -9.60 -18.27
N THR A 96 -6.11 -8.40 -18.42
CA THR A 96 -5.26 -7.80 -17.39
C THR A 96 -6.05 -7.39 -16.16
N PHE A 97 -7.32 -7.01 -16.34
CA PHE A 97 -8.22 -6.74 -15.23
C PHE A 97 -8.52 -8.03 -14.45
N GLU A 98 -8.82 -9.13 -15.14
CA GLU A 98 -9.03 -10.44 -14.51
C GLU A 98 -7.83 -10.90 -13.69
N ILE A 99 -6.62 -10.73 -14.22
CA ILE A 99 -5.38 -11.03 -13.50
C ILE A 99 -5.26 -10.19 -12.23
N ALA A 100 -5.40 -8.87 -12.35
CA ALA A 100 -5.31 -7.98 -11.19
C ALA A 100 -6.36 -8.31 -10.14
N TRP A 101 -7.60 -8.64 -10.56
CA TRP A 101 -8.67 -9.03 -9.66
C TRP A 101 -8.38 -10.35 -8.94
N SER A 102 -7.90 -11.36 -9.65
CA SER A 102 -7.57 -12.66 -9.05
C SER A 102 -6.48 -12.59 -7.98
N GLN A 103 -5.59 -11.60 -8.06
CA GLN A 103 -4.50 -11.41 -7.10
C GLN A 103 -4.96 -10.78 -5.78
N LEU A 104 -6.16 -10.20 -5.73
CA LEU A 104 -6.69 -9.58 -4.51
C LEU A 104 -7.00 -10.61 -3.41
N SER A 105 -7.20 -11.87 -3.78
CA SER A 105 -7.47 -12.96 -2.81
C SER A 105 -6.25 -13.35 -1.97
N ASP A 106 -5.04 -13.00 -2.44
CA ASP A 106 -3.79 -13.29 -1.74
C ASP A 106 -2.98 -11.99 -1.49
N PRO A 107 -2.98 -11.46 -0.26
CA PRO A 107 -2.21 -10.26 0.08
C PRO A 107 -0.70 -10.38 -0.12
N GLN A 108 -0.18 -11.60 -0.24
CA GLN A 108 1.23 -11.88 -0.52
C GLN A 108 1.51 -12.06 -2.02
N ALA A 109 0.45 -12.12 -2.84
CA ALA A 109 0.61 -12.28 -4.27
C ALA A 109 1.44 -11.12 -4.87
N PRO A 110 2.23 -11.41 -5.89
CA PRO A 110 2.86 -10.34 -6.67
C PRO A 110 1.81 -9.53 -7.42
N TYR A 111 2.03 -8.22 -7.59
CA TYR A 111 1.16 -7.30 -8.34
C TYR A 111 1.85 -6.87 -9.64
N PRO A 112 1.89 -7.73 -10.68
CA PRO A 112 2.50 -7.35 -11.95
C PRO A 112 1.68 -6.29 -12.70
N VAL A 113 0.35 -6.32 -12.60
CA VAL A 113 -0.54 -5.28 -13.12
C VAL A 113 -0.61 -4.16 -12.10
N CYS A 114 0.09 -3.05 -12.37
CA CYS A 114 0.21 -1.96 -11.42
C CYS A 114 -0.85 -0.87 -11.60
N ALA A 115 -1.15 -0.51 -12.85
CA ALA A 115 -2.13 0.53 -13.14
C ALA A 115 -2.58 0.51 -14.60
N TRP A 116 -3.76 1.08 -14.85
CA TRP A 116 -4.28 1.44 -16.16
C TRP A 116 -4.21 2.97 -16.33
N ILE A 117 -3.63 3.42 -17.44
CA ILE A 117 -3.24 4.81 -17.65
C ILE A 117 -3.89 5.33 -18.92
N GLY A 118 -4.66 6.43 -18.81
CA GLY A 118 -5.04 7.24 -19.94
C GLY A 118 -4.04 8.39 -20.12
N SER A 119 -3.68 8.73 -21.35
CA SER A 119 -2.78 9.84 -21.64
C SER A 119 -3.03 10.43 -23.05
N ASP A 120 -2.88 11.74 -23.17
CA ASP A 120 -2.87 12.43 -24.45
C ASP A 120 -1.46 12.55 -25.04
N LEU A 121 -0.45 12.17 -24.25
CA LEU A 121 0.94 12.15 -24.65
C LEU A 121 1.25 10.87 -25.45
N GLU A 122 2.11 11.04 -26.45
CA GLU A 122 2.78 9.91 -27.11
C GLU A 122 3.60 9.10 -26.10
N VAL A 123 3.69 7.80 -26.30
CA VAL A 123 4.27 6.84 -25.35
C VAL A 123 5.68 7.21 -24.89
N ARG A 124 6.54 7.76 -25.80
CA ARG A 124 7.90 8.15 -25.44
C ARG A 124 7.95 9.36 -24.49
N ASN A 125 7.02 10.30 -24.66
CA ASN A 125 6.91 11.46 -23.80
C ASN A 125 6.39 11.06 -22.42
N LEU A 126 5.35 10.21 -22.39
CA LEU A 126 4.82 9.63 -21.16
C LEU A 126 5.92 8.85 -20.41
N GLN A 127 6.61 7.94 -21.08
CA GLN A 127 7.73 7.17 -20.55
C GLN A 127 8.81 8.07 -19.93
N SER A 128 9.19 9.14 -20.62
CA SER A 128 10.22 10.07 -20.13
C SER A 128 9.80 10.76 -18.83
N ARG A 129 8.55 11.24 -18.75
CA ARG A 129 8.01 11.86 -17.53
C ARG A 129 7.94 10.88 -16.37
N MET A 130 7.43 9.69 -16.60
CA MET A 130 7.32 8.66 -15.56
C MET A 130 8.70 8.21 -15.07
N SER A 131 9.67 8.01 -15.97
CA SER A 131 11.05 7.66 -15.60
C SER A 131 11.70 8.72 -14.70
N LYS A 132 11.41 9.99 -14.90
CA LYS A 132 11.90 11.09 -14.03
C LYS A 132 11.26 11.00 -12.64
N GLN A 133 9.93 10.77 -12.56
CA GLN A 133 9.22 10.66 -11.28
C GLN A 133 9.62 9.45 -10.45
N MET A 134 10.06 8.37 -11.08
CA MET A 134 10.59 7.18 -10.40
C MET A 134 11.88 7.45 -9.66
N LEU A 135 12.57 8.55 -9.94
CA LEU A 135 13.81 8.93 -9.26
C LEU A 135 13.51 9.99 -8.22
N GLN A 136 13.80 9.65 -6.98
CA GLN A 136 13.76 10.61 -5.88
C GLN A 136 15.16 10.77 -5.31
N SER A 137 15.55 12.00 -5.02
CA SER A 137 16.86 12.31 -4.47
C SER A 137 16.72 13.21 -3.26
N VAL A 138 17.33 12.79 -2.14
CA VAL A 138 17.45 13.61 -0.92
C VAL A 138 18.92 13.63 -0.53
N GLY A 139 19.52 14.80 -0.53
CA GLY A 139 20.95 14.96 -0.34
C GLY A 139 21.73 14.16 -1.40
N VAL A 140 22.60 13.26 -0.92
CA VAL A 140 23.44 12.42 -1.80
C VAL A 140 22.80 11.08 -2.18
N ARG A 141 21.66 10.75 -1.61
CA ARG A 141 20.99 9.47 -1.85
C ARG A 141 19.96 9.61 -2.96
N THR A 142 19.98 8.66 -3.90
CA THR A 142 18.98 8.53 -4.96
C THR A 142 18.39 7.13 -4.85
N TRP A 143 17.08 7.02 -4.86
CA TRP A 143 16.35 5.76 -4.81
C TRP A 143 15.27 5.68 -5.86
N LEU A 144 14.83 4.45 -6.12
CA LEU A 144 13.70 4.15 -6.98
C LEU A 144 12.41 4.31 -6.18
N PHE A 145 11.61 5.30 -6.53
CA PHE A 145 10.28 5.50 -5.96
C PHE A 145 9.24 4.71 -6.75
N ARG A 146 8.76 3.63 -6.17
CA ARG A 146 7.79 2.72 -6.79
C ARG A 146 6.36 3.20 -6.58
N PHE A 147 6.04 4.44 -6.90
CA PHE A 147 4.70 5.01 -6.76
C PHE A 147 3.64 4.24 -7.56
N TYR A 148 4.02 3.45 -8.53
CA TYR A 148 3.18 2.63 -9.36
C TYR A 148 2.74 1.31 -8.72
N ASP A 149 3.41 0.84 -7.68
CA ASP A 149 3.03 -0.36 -6.92
C ASP A 149 1.71 -0.08 -6.19
N PRO A 150 0.61 -0.84 -6.42
CA PRO A 150 -0.67 -0.61 -5.76
C PRO A 150 -0.59 -0.53 -4.24
N ARG A 151 0.33 -1.31 -3.62
CA ARG A 151 0.59 -1.31 -2.18
C ARG A 151 1.23 -0.02 -1.68
N VAL A 152 1.83 0.76 -2.57
CA VAL A 152 2.36 2.10 -2.30
C VAL A 152 1.33 3.14 -2.70
N SER A 153 0.75 3.01 -3.91
CA SER A 153 -0.20 3.95 -4.49
C SER A 153 -1.37 4.27 -3.57
N GLN A 154 -1.95 3.27 -2.91
CA GLN A 154 -3.10 3.44 -2.01
C GLN A 154 -2.83 4.35 -0.81
N HIS A 155 -1.56 4.55 -0.44
CA HIS A 155 -1.17 5.35 0.72
C HIS A 155 -0.63 6.74 0.35
N LEU A 156 -0.36 7.00 -0.94
CA LEU A 156 0.39 8.19 -1.33
C LEU A 156 -0.32 9.49 -0.95
N VAL A 157 -1.59 9.63 -1.25
CA VAL A 157 -2.34 10.86 -1.00
C VAL A 157 -2.73 11.00 0.48
N SER A 158 -3.21 9.91 1.08
CA SER A 158 -3.74 9.95 2.45
C SER A 158 -2.65 9.99 3.51
N PHE A 159 -1.52 9.33 3.29
CA PHE A 159 -0.49 9.18 4.30
C PHE A 159 0.81 9.89 3.97
N VAL A 160 1.32 9.76 2.73
CA VAL A 160 2.64 10.29 2.37
C VAL A 160 2.57 11.79 2.11
N SER A 161 1.79 12.23 1.13
CA SER A 161 1.65 13.64 0.78
C SER A 161 0.32 13.93 0.09
N LYS A 162 -0.44 14.88 0.62
CA LYS A 162 -1.68 15.37 -0.02
C LYS A 162 -1.44 16.06 -1.36
N GLU A 163 -0.21 16.52 -1.60
CA GLU A 163 0.19 17.21 -2.84
C GLU A 163 0.74 16.25 -3.89
N PHE A 164 0.83 14.95 -3.58
CA PHE A 164 1.35 13.97 -4.53
C PHE A 164 0.46 13.92 -5.78
N CYS A 165 1.08 14.03 -6.94
CA CYS A 165 0.42 13.84 -8.24
C CYS A 165 1.38 13.22 -9.25
N ILE A 166 0.83 12.53 -10.24
CA ILE A 166 1.60 11.94 -11.33
C ILE A 166 1.56 12.88 -12.53
N SER A 167 2.74 13.20 -13.08
CA SER A 167 2.88 14.06 -14.25
C SER A 167 2.81 13.27 -15.55
N GLY A 168 1.96 13.68 -16.46
CA GLY A 168 1.88 13.18 -17.82
C GLY A 168 0.62 12.39 -18.18
N PRO A 169 0.09 11.51 -17.33
CA PRO A 169 -1.22 10.91 -17.56
C PRO A 169 -2.37 11.92 -17.48
N THR A 170 -3.47 11.63 -18.16
CA THR A 170 -4.78 12.27 -17.93
C THR A 170 -5.61 11.48 -16.92
N SER A 171 -5.31 10.19 -16.74
CA SER A 171 -5.88 9.35 -15.69
C SER A 171 -4.91 8.27 -15.26
N TRP A 172 -4.96 7.94 -13.97
CA TRP A 172 -4.23 6.83 -13.35
C TRP A 172 -5.18 6.05 -12.45
N SER A 173 -5.42 4.79 -12.77
CA SER A 173 -6.33 3.92 -12.02
C SER A 173 -5.64 2.62 -11.63
N PHE A 174 -5.92 2.11 -10.43
CA PHE A 174 -5.41 0.83 -9.92
C PHE A 174 -6.45 0.19 -8.99
N LEU A 175 -6.32 -1.12 -8.73
CA LEU A 175 -7.12 -1.80 -7.72
C LEU A 175 -6.37 -1.77 -6.39
N ASP A 176 -7.06 -1.37 -5.31
CA ASP A 176 -6.54 -1.54 -3.96
C ASP A 176 -6.75 -2.98 -3.44
N ALA A 177 -6.21 -3.28 -2.26
CA ALA A 177 -6.32 -4.61 -1.67
C ALA A 177 -7.76 -5.06 -1.36
N SER A 178 -8.73 -4.14 -1.36
CA SER A 178 -10.16 -4.45 -1.17
C SER A 178 -10.92 -4.65 -2.48
N GLY A 179 -10.25 -4.58 -3.63
CA GLY A 179 -10.87 -4.67 -4.96
C GLY A 179 -11.54 -3.38 -5.43
N ARG A 180 -11.37 -2.27 -4.72
CA ARG A 180 -11.93 -0.99 -5.15
C ARG A 180 -11.03 -0.32 -6.16
N LEU A 181 -11.65 0.22 -7.21
CA LEU A 181 -10.94 1.01 -8.20
C LEU A 181 -10.56 2.38 -7.65
N GLN A 182 -9.29 2.56 -7.38
CA GLN A 182 -8.69 3.80 -6.89
C GLN A 182 -8.12 4.64 -8.03
N LYS A 183 -7.85 5.93 -7.71
CA LYS A 183 -7.20 6.87 -8.61
C LYS A 183 -6.10 7.61 -7.89
N LEU A 184 -5.00 7.85 -8.59
CA LEU A 184 -4.04 8.86 -8.15
C LEU A 184 -4.31 10.20 -8.85
N PRO A 185 -4.05 11.31 -8.17
CA PRO A 185 -4.06 12.63 -8.78
C PRO A 185 -3.05 12.69 -9.91
N VAL A 186 -3.43 13.32 -11.01
CA VAL A 186 -2.60 13.49 -12.21
C VAL A 186 -2.47 14.96 -12.54
N SER A 187 -1.35 15.35 -13.16
CA SER A 187 -1.08 16.71 -13.62
C SER A 187 -0.54 16.68 -15.04
N GLU A 188 -1.06 17.51 -15.89
CA GLU A 188 -0.54 17.71 -17.25
C GLU A 188 0.78 18.49 -17.25
N THR A 189 1.03 19.27 -16.20
CA THR A 189 2.23 20.07 -16.07
C THR A 189 3.40 19.27 -15.52
N GLU A 190 4.61 19.61 -15.96
CA GLU A 190 5.86 18.95 -15.56
C GLU A 190 6.34 19.33 -14.14
N SER A 191 5.48 19.96 -13.32
CA SER A 191 5.84 20.38 -11.97
C SER A 191 5.94 19.16 -11.05
N ILE A 192 7.07 18.46 -11.14
CA ILE A 192 7.49 17.51 -10.10
C ILE A 192 7.95 18.40 -8.94
N ARG A 193 7.12 18.59 -7.94
CA ARG A 193 7.61 19.07 -6.65
C ARG A 193 8.37 17.91 -6.01
N ASP A 194 9.62 18.16 -5.64
CA ASP A 194 10.33 17.20 -4.80
C ASP A 194 9.50 17.01 -3.51
N PRO A 195 9.23 15.76 -3.13
CA PRO A 195 8.50 15.53 -1.89
C PRO A 195 9.29 16.14 -0.72
N GLU A 196 8.58 16.76 0.21
CA GLU A 196 9.19 17.24 1.44
C GLU A 196 9.89 16.09 2.17
N GLU A 197 10.95 16.36 2.89
CA GLU A 197 11.71 15.37 3.67
C GLU A 197 10.79 14.57 4.60
N SER A 198 9.82 15.23 5.22
CA SER A 198 8.77 14.61 6.04
C SER A 198 7.91 13.58 5.30
N SER A 199 7.69 13.79 3.99
CA SER A 199 6.96 12.84 3.13
C SER A 199 7.78 11.59 2.85
N LEU A 200 9.10 11.74 2.73
CA LEU A 200 10.01 10.62 2.50
C LEU A 200 10.15 9.73 3.73
N GLU A 201 10.21 10.33 4.93
CA GLU A 201 10.19 9.58 6.19
C GLU A 201 8.92 8.73 6.33
N ARG A 202 7.77 9.22 5.83
CA ARG A 202 6.52 8.46 5.80
C ARG A 202 6.56 7.26 4.87
N LEU A 203 7.33 7.31 3.78
CA LEU A 203 7.49 6.16 2.87
C LEU A 203 8.08 4.95 3.58
N ASP A 204 8.98 5.14 4.54
CA ASP A 204 9.59 4.06 5.30
C ASP A 204 8.57 3.28 6.15
N TRP A 205 7.44 3.92 6.49
CA TRP A 205 6.36 3.29 7.26
C TRP A 205 5.43 2.42 6.41
N LEU A 206 5.43 2.55 5.07
CA LEU A 206 4.46 1.86 4.22
C LEU A 206 4.55 0.33 4.33
N LYS A 207 5.76 -0.20 4.49
CA LYS A 207 5.96 -1.64 4.72
C LYS A 207 5.26 -2.11 6.00
N THR A 208 5.37 -1.34 7.07
CA THR A 208 4.73 -1.62 8.36
C THR A 208 3.22 -1.50 8.25
N ILE A 209 2.71 -0.44 7.63
CA ILE A 209 1.27 -0.22 7.42
C ILE A 209 0.67 -1.37 6.62
N ASN A 210 1.29 -1.79 5.52
CA ASN A 210 0.84 -2.94 4.74
C ASN A 210 0.87 -4.25 5.56
N ALA A 211 1.88 -4.45 6.40
CA ALA A 211 1.94 -5.62 7.29
C ALA A 211 0.78 -5.63 8.31
N VAL A 212 0.41 -4.47 8.86
CA VAL A 212 -0.75 -4.33 9.74
C VAL A 212 -2.04 -4.68 9.01
N ILE A 213 -2.25 -4.09 7.81
CA ILE A 213 -3.44 -4.34 6.98
C ILE A 213 -3.57 -5.83 6.67
N ASN A 214 -2.49 -6.48 6.27
CA ASN A 214 -2.47 -7.90 5.94
C ASN A 214 -2.69 -8.82 7.15
N THR A 215 -2.32 -8.37 8.36
CA THR A 215 -2.52 -9.14 9.60
C THR A 215 -3.94 -8.98 10.16
N TRP A 216 -4.59 -7.87 9.88
CA TRP A 216 -5.89 -7.48 10.46
C TRP A 216 -6.97 -8.56 10.34
N PRO A 217 -7.22 -9.16 9.15
CA PRO A 217 -8.28 -10.17 8.99
C PRO A 217 -8.07 -11.44 9.83
N SER A 218 -6.84 -11.71 10.27
CA SER A 218 -6.54 -12.85 11.14
C SER A 218 -6.86 -12.58 12.63
N LEU A 219 -7.12 -11.32 12.99
CA LEU A 219 -7.32 -10.90 14.37
C LEU A 219 -8.75 -10.49 14.68
N THR A 220 -9.50 -10.00 13.70
CA THR A 220 -10.88 -9.51 13.86
C THR A 220 -11.63 -9.54 12.53
N ASP A 221 -12.95 -9.70 12.61
CA ASP A 221 -13.88 -9.57 11.48
C ASP A 221 -14.24 -8.12 11.17
N ASP A 222 -13.78 -7.16 11.99
CA ASP A 222 -14.05 -5.75 11.78
C ASP A 222 -13.38 -5.23 10.52
N ILE A 223 -14.05 -4.31 9.83
CA ILE A 223 -13.49 -3.65 8.66
C ILE A 223 -12.30 -2.78 9.10
N VAL A 224 -11.20 -2.90 8.36
CA VAL A 224 -10.01 -2.07 8.57
C VAL A 224 -10.34 -0.59 8.34
N GLU A 225 -10.22 0.21 9.39
CA GLU A 225 -10.24 1.67 9.30
C GLU A 225 -8.83 2.19 9.04
N ILE A 226 -8.49 2.41 7.79
CA ILE A 226 -7.13 2.74 7.37
C ILE A 226 -6.59 4.02 8.03
N GLU A 227 -7.44 5.01 8.29
CA GLU A 227 -7.05 6.26 8.96
C GLU A 227 -6.62 6.01 10.41
N ARG A 228 -7.22 5.04 11.11
CA ARG A 228 -6.76 4.64 12.45
C ARG A 228 -5.37 4.03 12.41
N ILE A 229 -5.08 3.24 11.38
CA ILE A 229 -3.72 2.68 11.18
C ILE A 229 -2.72 3.81 10.92
N TYR A 230 -3.08 4.80 10.09
CA TYR A 230 -2.22 5.95 9.83
C TYR A 230 -1.94 6.78 11.08
N ASP A 231 -2.96 7.05 11.88
CA ASP A 231 -2.79 7.76 13.16
C ASP A 231 -1.94 6.96 14.14
N ALA A 232 -2.16 5.65 14.23
CA ALA A 232 -1.35 4.78 15.08
C ALA A 232 0.12 4.74 14.62
N ALA A 233 0.39 4.74 13.31
CA ALA A 233 1.74 4.81 12.76
C ALA A 233 2.43 6.16 13.09
N ARG A 234 1.69 7.28 13.01
CA ARG A 234 2.21 8.59 13.42
C ARG A 234 2.57 8.63 14.90
N VAL A 235 1.73 8.02 15.75
CA VAL A 235 2.01 7.90 17.19
C VAL A 235 3.22 6.99 17.44
N ALA A 236 3.34 5.86 16.73
CA ALA A 236 4.51 4.99 16.83
C ALA A 236 5.81 5.74 16.54
N ALA A 237 5.83 6.58 15.49
CA ALA A 237 6.95 7.46 15.19
C ALA A 237 7.20 8.48 16.32
N ALA A 238 6.14 9.11 16.84
CA ALA A 238 6.25 10.11 17.89
C ALA A 238 6.77 9.56 19.22
N VAL A 239 6.47 8.29 19.55
CA VAL A 239 7.03 7.61 20.73
C VAL A 239 8.42 7.04 20.50
N GLY A 240 9.00 7.23 19.30
CA GLY A 240 10.39 6.91 18.97
C GLY A 240 10.62 5.50 18.42
N LEU A 241 9.56 4.75 18.07
CA LEU A 241 9.73 3.51 17.33
C LEU A 241 10.22 3.83 15.90
N GLN A 242 11.10 2.98 15.38
CA GLN A 242 11.69 3.16 14.05
C GLN A 242 11.14 2.14 13.06
N PRO A 243 10.89 2.50 11.78
CA PRO A 243 10.36 1.57 10.77
C PRO A 243 11.19 0.30 10.59
N CYS A 244 12.50 0.34 10.90
CA CYS A 244 13.36 -0.85 10.86
C CYS A 244 13.04 -1.86 11.98
N GLN A 245 12.38 -1.44 13.06
CA GLN A 245 11.86 -2.30 14.14
C GLN A 245 10.47 -2.82 13.75
N GLN A 246 10.32 -3.43 12.58
CA GLN A 246 9.04 -3.74 11.97
C GLN A 246 8.09 -4.52 12.89
N ALA A 247 8.58 -5.52 13.61
CA ALA A 247 7.75 -6.33 14.52
C ALA A 247 7.15 -5.48 15.66
N ASP A 248 7.96 -4.59 16.25
CA ASP A 248 7.53 -3.69 17.33
C ASP A 248 6.50 -2.68 16.82
N CYS A 249 6.74 -2.11 15.64
CA CYS A 249 5.83 -1.16 15.01
C CYS A 249 4.49 -1.81 14.67
N VAL A 250 4.48 -3.00 14.07
CA VAL A 250 3.26 -3.74 13.73
C VAL A 250 2.47 -4.08 15.00
N ALA A 251 3.13 -4.64 16.02
CA ALA A 251 2.49 -4.99 17.29
C ALA A 251 1.91 -3.76 17.98
N PHE A 252 2.64 -2.65 18.05
CA PHE A 252 2.17 -1.42 18.67
C PHE A 252 0.95 -0.84 17.94
N ILE A 253 1.00 -0.76 16.61
CA ILE A 253 -0.12 -0.24 15.79
C ILE A 253 -1.37 -1.10 16.00
N LEU A 254 -1.24 -2.43 15.94
CA LEU A 254 -2.35 -3.35 16.18
C LEU A 254 -2.93 -3.17 17.58
N HIS A 255 -2.10 -3.11 18.62
CA HIS A 255 -2.58 -2.91 19.99
C HIS A 255 -3.27 -1.56 20.16
N ARG A 256 -2.75 -0.49 19.55
CA ARG A 256 -3.39 0.82 19.57
C ARG A 256 -4.76 0.81 18.88
N CYS A 257 -4.88 0.09 17.78
CA CYS A 257 -6.14 -0.01 17.04
C CYS A 257 -7.15 -0.97 17.70
N LEU A 258 -6.71 -2.09 18.27
CA LEU A 258 -7.59 -3.16 18.71
C LEU A 258 -7.86 -3.17 20.22
N VAL A 259 -6.90 -2.67 21.02
CA VAL A 259 -7.00 -2.72 22.49
C VAL A 259 -7.44 -1.38 23.06
N HIS A 260 -6.66 -0.31 22.78
CA HIS A 260 -6.97 1.01 23.31
C HIS A 260 -6.27 2.12 22.52
N GLU A 261 -7.02 3.14 22.07
CA GLU A 261 -6.53 4.23 21.19
C GLU A 261 -5.41 5.11 21.78
N ARG A 262 -5.19 5.08 23.09
CA ARG A 262 -4.15 5.85 23.80
C ARG A 262 -3.24 4.93 24.60
N ILE A 263 -2.98 3.74 24.11
CA ILE A 263 -2.23 2.70 24.82
C ILE A 263 -0.81 3.15 25.23
N GLU A 264 -0.19 4.05 24.47
CA GLU A 264 1.12 4.62 24.74
C GLU A 264 1.22 5.36 26.08
N LEU A 265 0.09 5.82 26.63
CA LEU A 265 0.02 6.53 27.89
C LEU A 265 -0.09 5.58 29.10
N HIS A 266 -0.37 4.29 28.86
CA HIS A 266 -0.44 3.33 29.96
C HIS A 266 0.95 3.12 30.59
N PRO A 267 1.09 3.15 31.95
CA PRO A 267 2.38 3.10 32.61
C PRO A 267 3.27 1.93 32.19
N ILE A 268 2.70 0.72 32.12
CA ILE A 268 3.44 -0.48 31.72
C ILE A 268 3.86 -0.41 30.26
N VAL A 269 2.96 0.03 29.35
CA VAL A 269 3.24 0.15 27.92
C VAL A 269 4.31 1.22 27.67
N SER A 270 4.27 2.32 28.39
CA SER A 270 5.31 3.36 28.34
C SER A 270 6.70 2.81 28.70
N VAL A 271 6.79 1.90 29.67
CA VAL A 271 8.06 1.20 29.99
C VAL A 271 8.49 0.33 28.81
N TRP A 272 7.60 -0.47 28.22
CA TRP A 272 7.94 -1.32 27.07
C TRP A 272 8.43 -0.50 25.87
N LEU A 273 7.78 0.64 25.60
CA LEU A 273 8.18 1.54 24.52
C LEU A 273 9.56 2.17 24.78
N ASN A 274 9.85 2.55 26.01
CA ASN A 274 11.16 3.05 26.40
C ASN A 274 12.26 1.98 26.24
N ASP A 275 11.99 0.76 26.67
CA ASP A 275 12.93 -0.36 26.51
C ASP A 275 13.18 -0.66 25.02
N ALA A 276 12.16 -0.63 24.17
CA ALA A 276 12.29 -0.83 22.73
C ALA A 276 13.11 0.30 22.08
N ARG A 277 12.87 1.57 22.46
CA ARG A 277 13.62 2.73 21.98
C ARG A 277 15.10 2.65 22.38
N GLU A 278 15.39 2.20 23.59
CA GLU A 278 16.74 2.03 24.09
C GLU A 278 17.39 0.70 23.67
N MET A 279 16.72 -0.09 22.82
CA MET A 279 17.18 -1.41 22.35
C MET A 279 17.47 -2.42 23.47
N LYS A 280 16.82 -2.26 24.62
CA LYS A 280 16.96 -3.18 25.77
C LYS A 280 16.11 -4.42 25.59
N ARG A 281 14.84 -4.24 25.15
CA ARG A 281 13.89 -5.31 24.90
C ARG A 281 12.92 -4.87 23.83
N PRO A 282 12.64 -5.70 22.78
CA PRO A 282 11.61 -5.41 21.79
C PRO A 282 10.23 -5.22 22.42
N TYR A 283 9.46 -4.25 21.91
CA TYR A 283 8.08 -4.01 22.36
C TYR A 283 7.21 -5.24 22.14
N ALA A 284 7.30 -5.85 20.96
CA ALA A 284 6.54 -7.04 20.60
C ALA A 284 6.80 -8.21 21.57
N ASP A 285 8.06 -8.38 22.00
CA ASP A 285 8.44 -9.41 22.95
C ASP A 285 7.89 -9.11 24.35
N ALA A 286 7.98 -7.86 24.81
CA ALA A 286 7.42 -7.45 26.10
C ALA A 286 5.90 -7.65 26.14
N ALA A 287 5.23 -7.26 25.08
CA ALA A 287 3.77 -7.39 24.91
C ALA A 287 3.30 -8.86 24.86
N ALA A 288 4.04 -9.73 24.16
CA ALA A 288 3.74 -11.15 24.07
C ALA A 288 3.86 -11.90 25.42
N HIS A 289 4.70 -11.40 26.31
CA HIS A 289 4.88 -11.99 27.66
C HIS A 289 3.96 -11.38 28.72
N ALA A 290 3.15 -10.38 28.35
CA ALA A 290 2.21 -9.77 29.28
C ALA A 290 1.03 -10.71 29.56
N GLY A 291 0.70 -10.89 30.84
CA GLY A 291 -0.45 -11.71 31.25
C GLY A 291 -1.79 -11.10 30.84
N ALA A 292 -2.82 -11.94 30.74
CA ALA A 292 -4.17 -11.52 30.37
C ALA A 292 -4.74 -10.39 31.26
N ASP A 293 -4.41 -10.38 32.54
CA ASP A 293 -4.85 -9.33 33.47
C ASP A 293 -4.27 -7.95 33.12
N VAL A 294 -3.03 -7.91 32.62
CA VAL A 294 -2.39 -6.66 32.17
C VAL A 294 -3.18 -6.12 30.98
N TRP A 295 -3.45 -6.95 29.98
CA TRP A 295 -4.22 -6.56 28.79
C TRP A 295 -5.65 -6.13 29.11
N LYS A 296 -6.31 -6.84 30.04
CA LYS A 296 -7.63 -6.46 30.55
C LYS A 296 -7.61 -5.09 31.23
N GLY A 297 -6.58 -4.81 32.05
CA GLY A 297 -6.42 -3.50 32.67
C GLY A 297 -6.14 -2.38 31.66
N ILE A 298 -5.39 -2.66 30.60
CA ILE A 298 -5.13 -1.70 29.53
C ILE A 298 -6.44 -1.38 28.78
N SER A 299 -7.19 -2.40 28.38
CA SER A 299 -8.43 -2.23 27.60
C SER A 299 -9.55 -1.56 28.37
N ALA A 300 -9.59 -1.72 29.69
CA ALA A 300 -10.59 -1.09 30.56
C ALA A 300 -10.49 0.45 30.59
N GLY A 301 -9.28 1.00 30.34
CA GLY A 301 -9.09 2.46 30.25
C GLY A 301 -9.10 3.21 31.59
N ASP A 302 -9.36 2.54 32.71
CA ASP A 302 -9.49 3.17 34.05
C ASP A 302 -8.25 3.94 34.50
N TRP A 303 -7.07 3.56 33.99
CA TRP A 303 -5.78 4.22 34.23
C TRP A 303 -5.74 5.67 33.72
N GLN A 304 -6.64 6.07 32.81
CA GLN A 304 -6.71 7.45 32.29
C GLN A 304 -7.22 8.43 33.34
N LEU A 305 -8.09 8.01 34.26
CA LEU A 305 -8.63 8.86 35.33
C LEU A 305 -7.51 9.41 36.20
N GLY A 306 -6.53 8.57 36.55
CA GLY A 306 -5.36 8.99 37.34
C GLY A 306 -4.37 9.92 36.60
N LEU A 307 -4.37 9.93 35.27
CA LEU A 307 -3.56 10.86 34.49
C LEU A 307 -4.18 12.27 34.43
N ASN A 308 -5.49 12.35 34.31
CA ASN A 308 -6.21 13.62 34.28
C ASN A 308 -6.12 14.36 35.63
N GLU A 309 -6.19 13.63 36.75
CA GLU A 309 -6.00 14.21 38.09
C GLU A 309 -4.59 14.79 38.29
N ARG A 310 -3.54 14.11 37.75
CA ARG A 310 -2.16 14.62 37.84
C ARG A 310 -1.88 15.83 36.94
N GLN A 311 -2.58 15.96 35.84
CA GLN A 311 -2.47 17.14 34.95
C GLN A 311 -3.26 18.34 35.50
N GLY A 312 -4.42 18.12 36.14
CA GLY A 312 -5.18 19.16 36.79
C GLY A 312 -4.46 19.83 37.96
N LEU A 313 -3.58 19.11 38.66
CA LEU A 313 -2.76 19.64 39.79
C LEU A 313 -1.56 20.48 39.36
N ARG A 314 -1.24 20.57 38.05
CA ARG A 314 -0.15 21.43 37.54
C ARG A 314 -0.57 22.83 37.10
N TYR A 315 -1.87 23.11 37.12
CA TYR A 315 -2.44 24.41 36.69
C TYR A 315 -3.28 25.07 37.81
N GLY A 316 -3.09 24.64 39.05
CA GLY A 316 -3.69 25.28 40.25
C GLY A 316 -2.69 26.13 40.99
#